data_0dd0d7d1cd035fa8e586607bfe775526
#
_entry.id   0dd0d7d1cd035fa8e586607bfe775526
#
_cell.length_a   1.000
_cell.length_b   1.000
_cell.length_c   1.000
_cell.angle_alpha   90.00
_cell.angle_beta   90.00
_cell.angle_gamma   90.00
#
_symmetry.space_group_name_H-M   'P 1'
#
loop_
_entity.id
_entity.type
_entity.pdbx_description
1 polymer ?
#
loop_
_entity_poly.entity_id
_entity_poly.type
_entity_poly.pdbx_seq_one_letter_code
_entity_poly.pdbx_strand_id
1 'polypeptide(L)'
;YQKHMAHHMLEGIDLKWMARCRSFFLIRSPERVLSSYARTRRPITAADVGFVRQAELFEGEAERLGRAPPVIEAEDLLADPEGVLRALCAALEIRFDAAMLSWPAGPRPTDGPWAPAWYGQVERSTGFSPPSPPPPPLRGDLARLAEEARPAFERLRRLKISATR
;
A
#
# COMPACT_ATOMS: atom_id res chain seq x y z
N TYR A 1 3.65 -12.21 8.41
CA TYR A 1 3.26 -11.07 7.57
C TYR A 1 3.31 -11.45 6.10
N GLN A 2 2.27 -11.09 5.35
CA GLN A 2 2.19 -11.28 3.90
C GLN A 2 1.85 -9.92 3.27
N LYS A 3 2.55 -9.56 2.21
CA LYS A 3 2.28 -8.37 1.41
C LYS A 3 1.86 -8.79 0.00
N HIS A 4 0.69 -8.34 -0.42
CA HIS A 4 0.18 -8.58 -1.76
C HIS A 4 -0.04 -7.24 -2.48
N MET A 5 0.32 -7.20 -3.76
CA MET A 5 -0.07 -6.10 -4.63
C MET A 5 -1.46 -6.39 -5.18
N ALA A 6 -2.38 -5.42 -5.11
CA ALA A 6 -3.77 -5.64 -5.52
C ALA A 6 -3.90 -6.17 -6.97
N HIS A 7 -3.07 -5.66 -7.88
CA HIS A 7 -3.06 -6.09 -9.29
C HIS A 7 -2.53 -7.53 -9.50
N HIS A 8 -1.93 -8.16 -8.48
CA HIS A 8 -1.58 -9.59 -8.52
C HIS A 8 -2.70 -10.50 -8.00
N MET A 9 -3.71 -9.93 -7.34
CA MET A 9 -4.87 -10.64 -6.82
C MET A 9 -5.94 -10.73 -7.93
N LEU A 10 -5.64 -11.55 -8.96
CA LEU A 10 -6.47 -11.65 -10.16
C LEU A 10 -7.85 -12.22 -9.86
N GLU A 11 -8.81 -11.96 -10.75
CA GLU A 11 -10.10 -12.65 -10.71
C GLU A 11 -9.92 -14.16 -10.86
N GLY A 12 -10.75 -14.92 -10.17
CA GLY A 12 -10.68 -16.39 -10.19
C GLY A 12 -9.66 -17.00 -9.23
N ILE A 13 -8.77 -16.22 -8.61
CA ILE A 13 -7.92 -16.74 -7.53
C ILE A 13 -8.78 -16.98 -6.27
N ASP A 14 -8.67 -18.16 -5.68
CA ASP A 14 -9.33 -18.45 -4.42
C ASP A 14 -8.72 -17.60 -3.28
N LEU A 15 -9.52 -16.67 -2.75
CA LEU A 15 -9.13 -15.77 -1.66
C LEU A 15 -9.58 -16.24 -0.28
N LYS A 16 -10.12 -17.47 -0.15
CA LYS A 16 -10.61 -18.01 1.13
C LYS A 16 -9.55 -18.03 2.23
N TRP A 17 -8.27 -18.10 1.85
CA TRP A 17 -7.16 -18.02 2.81
C TRP A 17 -7.12 -16.68 3.58
N MET A 18 -7.64 -15.59 3.02
CA MET A 18 -7.73 -14.28 3.69
C MET A 18 -8.56 -14.35 4.97
N ALA A 19 -9.54 -15.25 5.04
CA ALA A 19 -10.35 -15.48 6.24
C ALA A 19 -9.51 -15.92 7.46
N ARG A 20 -8.30 -16.42 7.24
CA ARG A 20 -7.34 -16.83 8.28
C ARG A 20 -6.34 -15.70 8.61
N CYS A 21 -6.47 -14.53 7.99
CA CYS A 21 -5.58 -13.41 8.15
C CYS A 21 -6.32 -12.22 8.78
N ARG A 22 -5.57 -11.32 9.40
CA ARG A 22 -6.02 -9.98 9.76
C ARG A 22 -5.54 -9.04 8.68
N SER A 23 -6.48 -8.55 7.86
CA SER A 23 -6.18 -7.76 6.67
C SER A 23 -6.18 -6.28 6.97
N PHE A 24 -5.29 -5.53 6.32
CA PHE A 24 -5.34 -4.08 6.23
C PHE A 24 -4.97 -3.63 4.81
N PHE A 25 -5.29 -2.40 4.47
CA PHE A 25 -5.04 -1.84 3.15
C PHE A 25 -4.11 -0.63 3.26
N LEU A 26 -3.02 -0.67 2.51
CA LEU A 26 -2.12 0.47 2.33
C LEU A 26 -2.48 1.16 1.01
N ILE A 27 -2.90 2.43 1.10
CA ILE A 27 -3.20 3.25 -0.06
C ILE A 27 -2.12 4.30 -0.29
N ARG A 28 -2.03 4.75 -1.53
CA ARG A 28 -1.17 5.86 -1.94
C ARG A 28 -1.83 6.65 -3.06
N SER A 29 -1.61 7.97 -3.11
CA SER A 29 -2.26 8.79 -4.13
C SER A 29 -1.95 8.32 -5.57
N PRO A 30 -2.91 8.40 -6.49
CA PRO A 30 -2.71 8.00 -7.89
C PRO A 30 -1.52 8.68 -8.55
N GLU A 31 -1.30 9.96 -8.28
CA GLU A 31 -0.19 10.73 -8.83
C GLU A 31 1.16 10.15 -8.41
N ARG A 32 1.31 9.77 -7.16
CA ARG A 32 2.56 9.18 -6.64
C ARG A 32 2.81 7.80 -7.20
N VAL A 33 1.76 6.98 -7.29
CA VAL A 33 1.86 5.63 -7.86
C VAL A 33 2.25 5.71 -9.33
N LEU A 34 1.51 6.47 -10.13
CA LEU A 34 1.75 6.61 -11.57
C LEU A 34 3.10 7.25 -11.89
N SER A 35 3.50 8.30 -11.13
CA SER A 35 4.84 8.89 -11.27
C SER A 35 5.95 7.89 -10.96
N SER A 36 5.75 6.99 -10.01
CA SER A 36 6.71 5.93 -9.70
C SER A 36 6.80 4.89 -10.80
N TYR A 37 5.66 4.39 -11.26
CA TYR A 37 5.61 3.42 -12.35
C TYR A 37 6.20 3.95 -13.65
N ALA A 38 5.93 5.20 -13.99
CA ALA A 38 6.41 5.85 -15.21
C ALA A 38 7.94 5.95 -15.32
N ARG A 39 8.67 5.74 -14.22
CA ARG A 39 10.15 5.70 -14.23
C ARG A 39 10.70 4.36 -14.71
N THR A 40 9.95 3.30 -14.55
CA THR A 40 10.46 1.93 -14.78
C THR A 40 9.66 1.15 -15.82
N ARG A 41 8.43 1.58 -16.14
CA ARG A 41 7.51 0.82 -16.98
C ARG A 41 6.66 1.73 -17.87
N ARG A 42 6.57 1.40 -19.16
CA ARG A 42 5.62 1.99 -20.11
C ARG A 42 5.30 0.97 -21.20
N PRO A 43 4.07 0.90 -21.75
CA PRO A 43 2.89 1.65 -21.31
C PRO A 43 2.38 1.19 -19.94
N ILE A 44 1.55 2.03 -19.30
CA ILE A 44 0.89 1.73 -18.02
C ILE A 44 -0.62 1.69 -18.28
N THR A 45 -1.29 0.68 -17.75
CA THR A 45 -2.74 0.52 -17.80
C THR A 45 -3.36 0.70 -16.40
N ALA A 46 -4.68 0.87 -16.33
CA ALA A 46 -5.41 0.92 -15.06
C ALA A 46 -5.24 -0.39 -14.26
N ALA A 47 -5.18 -1.54 -14.94
CA ALA A 47 -4.95 -2.83 -14.31
C ALA A 47 -3.58 -2.94 -13.64
N ASP A 48 -2.53 -2.36 -14.25
CA ASP A 48 -1.17 -2.40 -13.71
C ASP A 48 -1.03 -1.69 -12.35
N VAL A 49 -1.85 -0.66 -12.10
CA VAL A 49 -1.82 0.10 -10.84
C VAL A 49 -2.83 -0.37 -9.80
N GLY A 50 -3.85 -1.13 -10.20
CA GLY A 50 -4.72 -1.93 -9.35
C GLY A 50 -5.62 -1.18 -8.39
N PHE A 51 -5.96 0.11 -8.60
CA PHE A 51 -6.81 0.90 -7.69
C PHE A 51 -8.22 0.34 -7.59
N VAL A 52 -8.82 0.02 -8.72
CA VAL A 52 -10.18 -0.56 -8.75
C VAL A 52 -10.16 -1.91 -8.05
N ARG A 53 -9.18 -2.75 -8.38
CA ARG A 53 -9.03 -4.06 -7.74
C ARG A 53 -8.81 -3.96 -6.24
N GLN A 54 -8.06 -2.97 -5.77
CA GLN A 54 -7.86 -2.73 -4.34
C GLN A 54 -9.19 -2.38 -3.63
N ALA A 55 -10.04 -1.57 -4.27
CA ALA A 55 -11.35 -1.23 -3.73
C ALA A 55 -12.28 -2.45 -3.68
N GLU A 56 -12.31 -3.29 -4.72
CA GLU A 56 -13.08 -4.54 -4.74
C GLU A 56 -12.64 -5.50 -3.64
N LEU A 57 -11.33 -5.69 -3.46
CA LEU A 57 -10.79 -6.53 -2.39
C LEU A 57 -11.16 -5.99 -1.00
N PHE A 58 -11.11 -4.66 -0.84
CA PHE A 58 -11.53 -4.02 0.40
C PHE A 58 -13.01 -4.26 0.69
N GLU A 59 -13.88 -4.11 -0.31
CA GLU A 59 -15.33 -4.32 -0.16
C GLU A 59 -15.66 -5.76 0.20
N GLY A 60 -15.07 -6.72 -0.50
CA GLY A 60 -15.26 -8.14 -0.18
C GLY A 60 -14.77 -8.49 1.23
N GLU A 61 -13.68 -7.88 1.68
CA GLU A 61 -13.17 -8.10 3.03
C GLU A 61 -14.05 -7.39 4.09
N ALA A 62 -14.56 -6.20 3.78
CA ALA A 62 -15.49 -5.48 4.66
C ALA A 62 -16.82 -6.24 4.83
N GLU A 63 -17.35 -6.81 3.75
CA GLU A 63 -18.53 -7.66 3.77
C GLU A 63 -18.29 -8.91 4.63
N ARG A 64 -17.17 -9.60 4.40
CA ARG A 64 -16.79 -10.79 5.19
C ARG A 64 -16.65 -10.51 6.68
N LEU A 65 -16.08 -9.35 7.04
CA LEU A 65 -15.83 -8.96 8.43
C LEU A 65 -17.05 -8.33 9.12
N GLY A 66 -18.06 -7.89 8.35
CA GLY A 66 -19.15 -7.05 8.86
C GLY A 66 -18.71 -5.65 9.30
N ARG A 67 -17.48 -5.25 8.99
CA ARG A 67 -16.88 -3.93 9.29
C ARG A 67 -15.76 -3.59 8.33
N ALA A 68 -15.45 -2.32 8.17
CA ALA A 68 -14.32 -1.90 7.36
C ALA A 68 -12.99 -2.42 7.94
N PRO A 69 -12.15 -3.09 7.14
CA PRO A 69 -10.78 -3.39 7.53
C PRO A 69 -9.96 -2.09 7.65
N PRO A 70 -8.88 -2.05 8.48
CA PRO A 70 -8.04 -0.87 8.61
C PRO A 70 -7.45 -0.43 7.28
N VAL A 71 -7.46 0.89 7.03
CA VAL A 71 -6.81 1.53 5.88
C VAL A 71 -5.76 2.49 6.42
N ILE A 72 -4.55 2.46 5.89
CA ILE A 72 -3.50 3.46 6.15
C ILE A 72 -3.05 4.10 4.85
N GLU A 73 -2.70 5.39 4.89
CA GLU A 73 -2.15 6.11 3.74
C GLU A 73 -0.62 6.17 3.86
N ALA A 74 0.08 5.94 2.77
CA ALA A 74 1.54 5.90 2.77
C ALA A 74 2.16 7.23 3.24
N GLU A 75 1.56 8.35 2.89
CA GLU A 75 2.02 9.68 3.27
C GLU A 75 1.89 9.91 4.79
N ASP A 76 0.80 9.47 5.41
CA ASP A 76 0.60 9.54 6.87
C ASP A 76 1.62 8.65 7.59
N LEU A 77 1.81 7.42 7.09
CA LEU A 77 2.80 6.49 7.64
C LEU A 77 4.23 7.08 7.59
N LEU A 78 4.58 7.79 6.52
CA LEU A 78 5.90 8.42 6.40
C LEU A 78 6.03 9.69 7.26
N ALA A 79 4.92 10.38 7.53
CA ALA A 79 4.90 11.57 8.37
C ALA A 79 4.99 11.22 9.87
N ASP A 80 4.32 10.18 10.30
CA ASP A 80 4.30 9.68 11.68
C ASP A 80 4.31 8.14 11.71
N PRO A 81 5.46 7.50 11.47
CA PRO A 81 5.55 6.05 11.40
C PRO A 81 5.10 5.35 12.69
N GLU A 82 5.51 5.87 13.85
CA GLU A 82 5.18 5.25 15.12
C GLU A 82 3.69 5.38 15.45
N GLY A 83 3.12 6.58 15.33
CA GLY A 83 1.72 6.81 15.62
C GLY A 83 0.80 5.99 14.71
N VAL A 84 1.08 5.95 13.40
CA VAL A 84 0.28 5.16 12.44
C VAL A 84 0.43 3.67 12.68
N LEU A 85 1.65 3.16 12.95
CA LEU A 85 1.84 1.73 13.22
C LEU A 85 1.22 1.30 14.55
N ARG A 86 1.25 2.13 15.59
CA ARG A 86 0.53 1.86 16.86
C ARG A 86 -0.98 1.77 16.64
N ALA A 87 -1.56 2.72 15.91
CA ALA A 87 -2.98 2.71 15.57
C ALA A 87 -3.35 1.48 14.73
N LEU A 88 -2.53 1.12 13.75
CA LEU A 88 -2.72 -0.07 12.93
C LEU A 88 -2.65 -1.35 13.76
N CYS A 89 -1.64 -1.49 14.62
CA CYS A 89 -1.48 -2.65 15.50
C CYS A 89 -2.68 -2.80 16.45
N ALA A 90 -3.17 -1.70 17.02
CA ALA A 90 -4.38 -1.69 17.85
C ALA A 90 -5.62 -2.14 17.04
N ALA A 91 -5.81 -1.62 15.82
CA ALA A 91 -6.93 -1.99 14.95
C ALA A 91 -6.87 -3.47 14.51
N LEU A 92 -5.68 -4.03 14.38
CA LEU A 92 -5.44 -5.43 14.06
C LEU A 92 -5.37 -6.32 15.31
N GLU A 93 -5.49 -5.76 16.53
CA GLU A 93 -5.34 -6.48 17.81
C GLU A 93 -4.04 -7.28 17.87
N ILE A 94 -2.94 -6.67 17.46
CA ILE A 94 -1.58 -7.20 17.58
C ILE A 94 -0.71 -6.25 18.39
N ARG A 95 0.33 -6.78 19.02
CA ARG A 95 1.25 -5.94 19.80
C ARG A 95 2.12 -5.12 18.86
N PHE A 96 2.24 -3.81 19.13
CA PHE A 96 3.26 -2.97 18.52
C PHE A 96 4.65 -3.36 19.05
N ASP A 97 5.64 -3.35 18.15
CA ASP A 97 7.04 -3.55 18.50
C ASP A 97 7.88 -2.43 17.87
N ALA A 98 8.77 -1.81 18.65
CA ALA A 98 9.64 -0.74 18.16
C ALA A 98 10.59 -1.20 17.04
N ALA A 99 10.87 -2.51 16.93
CA ALA A 99 11.60 -3.08 15.80
C ALA A 99 10.91 -2.88 14.46
N MET A 100 9.62 -2.51 14.44
CA MET A 100 8.91 -2.12 13.20
C MET A 100 9.39 -0.78 12.62
N LEU A 101 10.10 0.04 13.41
CA LEU A 101 10.52 1.39 13.01
C LEU A 101 11.92 1.42 12.37
N SER A 102 12.73 0.40 12.61
CA SER A 102 14.10 0.37 12.09
C SER A 102 14.54 -1.06 11.75
N TRP A 103 15.44 -1.18 10.80
CA TRP A 103 15.96 -2.46 10.31
C TRP A 103 17.40 -2.32 9.80
N PRO A 104 18.19 -3.41 9.80
CA PRO A 104 19.53 -3.40 9.22
C PRO A 104 19.45 -3.16 7.70
N ALA A 105 20.39 -2.39 7.16
CA ALA A 105 20.59 -2.28 5.71
C ALA A 105 21.09 -3.60 5.13
N GLY A 106 20.85 -3.80 3.84
CA GLY A 106 21.33 -4.95 3.07
C GLY A 106 20.24 -5.94 2.65
N PRO A 107 20.59 -6.86 1.75
CA PRO A 107 19.71 -7.92 1.30
C PRO A 107 19.45 -8.94 2.42
N ARG A 108 18.34 -9.65 2.34
CA ARG A 108 17.96 -10.70 3.29
C ARG A 108 17.92 -12.06 2.62
N PRO A 109 18.29 -13.14 3.32
CA PRO A 109 18.23 -14.51 2.78
C PRO A 109 16.82 -14.94 2.35
N THR A 110 15.80 -14.25 2.89
CA THR A 110 14.39 -14.51 2.59
C THR A 110 13.84 -13.71 1.41
N ASP A 111 14.64 -12.80 0.83
CA ASP A 111 14.23 -12.02 -0.32
C ASP A 111 14.07 -12.93 -1.55
N GLY A 112 12.99 -12.71 -2.30
CA GLY A 112 12.71 -13.51 -3.48
C GLY A 112 13.60 -13.11 -4.68
N PRO A 113 13.58 -13.91 -5.77
CA PRO A 113 14.44 -13.68 -6.96
C PRO A 113 14.18 -12.35 -7.67
N TRP A 114 13.08 -11.68 -7.36
CA TRP A 114 12.73 -10.34 -7.86
C TRP A 114 13.44 -9.19 -7.11
N ALA A 115 14.07 -9.46 -5.96
CA ALA A 115 14.66 -8.45 -5.10
C ALA A 115 15.68 -7.53 -5.81
N PRO A 116 16.61 -8.03 -6.65
CA PRO A 116 17.56 -7.17 -7.35
C PRO A 116 16.90 -6.11 -8.24
N ALA A 117 15.72 -6.41 -8.78
CA ALA A 117 14.98 -5.47 -9.64
C ALA A 117 14.19 -4.42 -8.85
N TRP A 118 13.77 -4.72 -7.61
CA TRP A 118 12.78 -3.90 -6.89
C TRP A 118 13.25 -3.40 -5.52
N TYR A 119 14.20 -4.07 -4.87
CA TYR A 119 14.52 -3.81 -3.46
C TYR A 119 15.74 -2.91 -3.24
N GLY A 120 16.42 -2.46 -4.30
CA GLY A 120 17.65 -1.69 -4.15
C GLY A 120 17.52 -0.42 -3.28
N GLN A 121 16.34 0.22 -3.22
CA GLN A 121 16.10 1.33 -2.29
C GLN A 121 15.84 0.83 -0.87
N VAL A 122 15.07 -0.26 -0.72
CA VAL A 122 14.77 -0.87 0.57
C VAL A 122 16.04 -1.41 1.23
N GLU A 123 16.90 -2.06 0.47
CA GLU A 123 18.19 -2.60 0.94
C GLU A 123 19.14 -1.51 1.46
N ARG A 124 19.05 -0.29 0.93
CA ARG A 124 19.83 0.85 1.44
C ARG A 124 19.19 1.57 2.61
N SER A 125 17.95 1.25 2.95
CA SER A 125 17.23 1.90 4.05
C SER A 125 17.47 1.20 5.39
N THR A 126 17.35 1.98 6.46
CA THR A 126 17.42 1.48 7.85
C THR A 126 16.19 1.88 8.66
N GLY A 127 15.19 2.49 8.01
CA GLY A 127 13.97 2.98 8.63
C GLY A 127 13.12 3.75 7.62
N PHE A 128 12.08 4.40 8.09
CA PHE A 128 11.20 5.23 7.28
C PHE A 128 11.90 6.52 6.87
N SER A 129 11.81 6.87 5.60
CA SER A 129 12.27 8.18 5.11
C SER A 129 11.15 9.22 5.26
N PRO A 130 11.48 10.50 5.47
CA PRO A 130 10.49 11.56 5.46
C PRO A 130 9.63 11.56 4.17
N PRO A 131 8.40 12.08 4.22
CA PRO A 131 7.56 12.19 3.03
C PRO A 131 8.28 12.97 1.93
N SER A 132 8.31 12.41 0.73
CA SER A 132 8.85 13.12 -0.43
C SER A 132 7.93 14.26 -0.86
N PRO A 133 8.45 15.34 -1.49
CA PRO A 133 7.62 16.37 -2.10
C PRO A 133 6.56 15.76 -3.05
N PRO A 134 5.45 16.46 -3.31
CA PRO A 134 4.49 16.05 -4.32
C PRO A 134 5.19 15.83 -5.67
N PRO A 135 4.79 14.79 -6.44
CA PRO A 135 5.34 14.62 -7.78
C PRO A 135 4.90 15.77 -8.69
N PRO A 136 5.65 16.05 -9.76
CA PRO A 136 5.21 17.02 -10.75
C PRO A 136 3.84 16.60 -11.34
N PRO A 137 3.04 17.58 -11.83
CA PRO A 137 1.73 17.28 -12.42
C PRO A 137 1.84 16.27 -13.55
N LEU A 138 0.98 15.26 -13.51
CA LEU A 138 0.87 14.26 -14.56
C LEU A 138 0.26 14.89 -15.83
N ARG A 139 0.62 14.36 -16.99
CA ARG A 139 0.11 14.82 -18.31
C ARG A 139 -0.31 13.64 -19.17
N GLY A 140 -1.16 13.92 -20.16
CA GLY A 140 -1.61 12.91 -21.14
C GLY A 140 -2.27 11.70 -20.48
N ASP A 141 -1.92 10.51 -20.94
CA ASP A 141 -2.50 9.25 -20.45
C ASP A 141 -2.32 9.03 -18.94
N LEU A 142 -1.21 9.49 -18.37
CA LEU A 142 -1.00 9.37 -16.92
C LEU A 142 -1.98 10.23 -16.12
N ALA A 143 -2.30 11.44 -16.60
CA ALA A 143 -3.29 12.28 -15.95
C ALA A 143 -4.69 11.65 -16.04
N ARG A 144 -5.05 11.10 -17.20
CA ARG A 144 -6.33 10.37 -17.39
C ARG A 144 -6.42 9.17 -16.46
N LEU A 145 -5.36 8.35 -16.38
CA LEU A 145 -5.33 7.20 -15.47
C LEU A 145 -5.44 7.61 -13.99
N ALA A 146 -4.85 8.75 -13.60
CA ALA A 146 -4.99 9.27 -12.24
C ALA A 146 -6.44 9.64 -11.92
N GLU A 147 -7.14 10.30 -12.86
CA GLU A 147 -8.55 10.64 -12.69
C GLU A 147 -9.44 9.38 -12.64
N GLU A 148 -9.17 8.37 -13.46
CA GLU A 148 -9.88 7.09 -13.44
C GLU A 148 -9.68 6.33 -12.11
N ALA A 149 -8.49 6.43 -11.51
CA ALA A 149 -8.16 5.78 -10.24
C ALA A 149 -8.72 6.53 -9.01
N ARG A 150 -8.97 7.84 -9.14
CA ARG A 150 -9.33 8.72 -8.03
C ARG A 150 -10.56 8.27 -7.23
N PRO A 151 -11.69 7.86 -7.84
CA PRO A 151 -12.85 7.43 -7.07
C PRO A 151 -12.56 6.26 -6.13
N ALA A 152 -11.82 5.26 -6.60
CA ALA A 152 -11.44 4.09 -5.81
C ALA A 152 -10.50 4.50 -4.65
N PHE A 153 -9.50 5.34 -4.92
CA PHE A 153 -8.59 5.86 -3.91
C PHE A 153 -9.31 6.68 -2.84
N GLU A 154 -10.14 7.66 -3.23
CA GLU A 154 -10.84 8.54 -2.28
C GLU A 154 -11.85 7.77 -1.43
N ARG A 155 -12.45 6.72 -1.97
CA ARG A 155 -13.33 5.83 -1.21
C ARG A 155 -12.62 5.19 -0.02
N LEU A 156 -11.45 4.61 -0.25
CA LEU A 156 -10.64 4.01 0.82
C LEU A 156 -10.06 5.07 1.74
N ARG A 157 -9.62 6.20 1.19
CA ARG A 157 -9.02 7.30 1.95
C ARG A 157 -9.94 7.87 3.02
N ARG A 158 -11.26 7.93 2.75
CA ARG A 158 -12.25 8.38 3.75
C ARG A 158 -12.34 7.45 4.96
N LEU A 159 -11.89 6.22 4.83
CA LEU A 159 -11.95 5.18 5.87
C LEU A 159 -10.59 4.96 6.54
N LYS A 160 -9.57 5.76 6.19
CA LYS A 160 -8.25 5.60 6.78
C LYS A 160 -8.27 5.87 8.28
N ILE A 161 -7.49 5.08 9.01
CA ILE A 161 -7.27 5.31 10.44
C ILE A 161 -6.35 6.53 10.61
N SER A 162 -6.60 7.29 11.67
CA SER A 162 -5.72 8.39 12.08
C SER A 162 -4.73 7.90 13.13
N ALA A 163 -3.52 8.45 13.13
CA ALA A 163 -2.60 8.24 14.25
C ALA A 163 -3.28 8.67 15.55
N THR A 164 -3.25 7.80 16.55
CA THR A 164 -3.69 8.15 17.90
C THR A 164 -2.63 9.08 18.50
N ARG A 165 -3.03 10.28 18.88
CA ARG A 165 -2.18 11.22 19.63
C ARG A 165 -1.97 10.74 21.05
#